data_008d2214f95d4a177c06b4fa432828fe
#
_entry.id   008d2214f95d4a177c06b4fa432828fe
#
_cell.length_a   1.000
_cell.length_b   1.000
_cell.length_c   1.000
_cell.angle_alpha   90.00
_cell.angle_beta   90.00
_cell.angle_gamma   90.00
#
_symmetry.space_group_name_H-M   'P 1'
#
loop_
_entity.id
_entity.type
_entity.pdbx_description
1 polymer ?
#
loop_
_entity_poly.entity_id
_entity_poly.type
_entity_poly.pdbx_seq_one_letter_code
_entity_poly.pdbx_strand_id
1 'polypeptide(L)'
;MDLYNRLTPAVLAYEGIAFQYMAPSVFEIQQFEYLQNHLRILSAFYGILKPMDGVTPYRLEMQAKVGIGDAKNLYEYWGELLYRSVIDDSRIIINLASKEYSKCIEKYLTSQDRYITIVFCELSGDKLVTKGTYAKMARGEMVRFIAENNIENPVEIQKFDRLGYSFRYDLSSDSEYVFERKIK
;
A
#
# COMPACT_ATOMS: atom_id res chain seq x y z
N MET A 1 4.51 18.44 -26.15
CA MET A 1 3.81 18.48 -24.86
C MET A 1 4.88 18.50 -23.80
N ASP A 2 5.01 19.59 -23.06
CA ASP A 2 6.07 19.73 -22.05
C ASP A 2 5.61 19.00 -20.77
N LEU A 3 6.06 17.78 -20.59
CA LEU A 3 5.72 16.90 -19.48
C LEU A 3 6.23 17.42 -18.13
N TYR A 4 7.21 18.29 -18.13
CA TYR A 4 7.86 18.79 -16.90
C TYR A 4 7.12 19.94 -16.23
N ASN A 5 6.22 20.63 -16.94
CA ASN A 5 5.57 21.83 -16.43
C ASN A 5 4.24 21.60 -15.66
N ARG A 6 3.81 20.33 -15.48
CA ARG A 6 2.53 19.99 -14.81
C ARG A 6 2.63 18.74 -13.96
N LEU A 7 3.72 18.59 -13.22
CA LEU A 7 3.90 17.48 -12.30
C LEU A 7 3.16 17.77 -10.99
N THR A 8 2.42 16.79 -10.50
CA THR A 8 1.80 16.79 -9.17
C THR A 8 2.47 15.72 -8.32
N PRO A 9 2.79 15.98 -7.03
CA PRO A 9 3.29 14.95 -6.13
C PRO A 9 2.38 13.72 -6.14
N ALA A 10 2.94 12.51 -6.24
CA ALA A 10 2.20 11.26 -6.38
C ALA A 10 1.14 11.09 -5.28
N VAL A 11 1.51 11.35 -4.02
CA VAL A 11 0.60 11.21 -2.88
C VAL A 11 -0.64 12.13 -2.97
N LEU A 12 -0.53 13.26 -3.68
CA LEU A 12 -1.62 14.23 -3.91
C LEU A 12 -2.34 14.00 -5.24
N ALA A 13 -1.73 13.26 -6.17
CA ALA A 13 -2.26 13.05 -7.52
C ALA A 13 -3.23 11.87 -7.61
N TYR A 14 -3.07 10.85 -6.76
CA TYR A 14 -3.95 9.69 -6.77
C TYR A 14 -5.24 9.94 -6.02
N GLU A 15 -6.40 9.68 -6.68
CA GLU A 15 -7.75 9.98 -6.16
C GLU A 15 -8.53 8.75 -5.69
N GLY A 16 -7.91 7.56 -5.67
CA GLY A 16 -8.58 6.33 -5.22
C GLY A 16 -8.99 6.39 -3.75
N ILE A 17 -10.00 5.60 -3.35
CA ILE A 17 -10.57 5.57 -1.98
C ILE A 17 -9.49 5.51 -0.90
N ALA A 18 -8.42 4.72 -1.08
CA ALA A 18 -7.34 4.65 -0.11
C ALA A 18 -6.63 6.00 0.06
N PHE A 19 -6.39 6.75 -1.02
CA PHE A 19 -5.77 8.08 -0.95
C PHE A 19 -6.70 9.12 -0.31
N GLN A 20 -8.01 9.05 -0.58
CA GLN A 20 -9.00 9.92 0.07
C GLN A 20 -9.00 9.71 1.60
N TYR A 21 -8.93 8.46 2.06
CA TYR A 21 -8.89 8.14 3.49
C TYR A 21 -7.52 8.34 4.14
N MET A 22 -6.45 8.27 3.38
CA MET A 22 -5.12 8.72 3.81
C MET A 22 -5.14 10.23 4.09
N ALA A 23 -5.94 10.99 3.32
CA ALA A 23 -6.13 12.43 3.43
C ALA A 23 -4.80 13.22 3.48
N PRO A 24 -3.91 13.08 2.48
CA PRO A 24 -2.57 13.67 2.55
C PRO A 24 -2.57 15.20 2.62
N SER A 25 -3.65 15.85 2.20
CA SER A 25 -3.78 17.33 2.26
C SER A 25 -3.81 17.90 3.67
N VAL A 26 -4.04 17.09 4.70
CA VAL A 26 -4.08 17.54 6.11
C VAL A 26 -2.83 17.14 6.90
N PHE A 27 -1.82 16.57 6.25
CA PHE A 27 -0.58 16.21 6.92
C PHE A 27 0.30 17.41 7.21
N GLU A 28 0.96 17.36 8.34
CA GLU A 28 2.01 18.28 8.73
C GLU A 28 3.36 17.88 8.07
N ILE A 29 4.34 18.78 8.11
CA ILE A 29 5.65 18.58 7.48
C ILE A 29 6.31 17.27 7.96
N GLN A 30 6.26 16.99 9.25
CA GLN A 30 6.86 15.79 9.84
C GLN A 30 6.25 14.48 9.30
N GLN A 31 4.93 14.47 9.07
CA GLN A 31 4.24 13.33 8.49
C GLN A 31 4.60 13.13 7.01
N PHE A 32 4.77 14.22 6.26
CA PHE A 32 5.28 14.13 4.88
C PHE A 32 6.71 13.60 4.82
N GLU A 33 7.60 14.03 5.72
CA GLU A 33 8.96 13.53 5.83
C GLU A 33 8.97 12.03 6.17
N TYR A 34 8.15 11.60 7.13
CA TYR A 34 7.97 10.20 7.45
C TYR A 34 7.50 9.39 6.24
N LEU A 35 6.44 9.84 5.55
CA LEU A 35 5.93 9.16 4.36
C LEU A 35 6.94 9.10 3.23
N GLN A 36 7.73 10.16 3.00
CA GLN A 36 8.76 10.19 1.96
C GLN A 36 9.81 9.10 2.18
N ASN A 37 10.12 8.78 3.42
CA ASN A 37 11.07 7.74 3.77
C ASN A 37 10.46 6.33 3.70
N HIS A 38 9.20 6.16 4.13
CA HIS A 38 8.59 4.84 4.36
C HIS A 38 7.55 4.43 3.31
N LEU A 39 6.75 5.36 2.77
CA LEU A 39 5.70 4.99 1.82
C LEU A 39 6.27 4.75 0.43
N ARG A 40 5.82 3.65 -0.19
CA ARG A 40 6.04 3.35 -1.60
C ARG A 40 4.68 3.13 -2.28
N ILE A 41 4.44 3.86 -3.37
CA ILE A 41 3.20 3.78 -4.14
C ILE A 41 3.49 2.94 -5.40
N LEU A 42 2.79 1.82 -5.53
CA LEU A 42 2.93 0.97 -6.72
C LEU A 42 2.08 1.52 -7.86
N SER A 43 2.71 1.69 -9.00
CA SER A 43 2.11 2.18 -10.24
C SER A 43 2.41 1.23 -11.39
N ALA A 44 1.38 0.91 -12.19
CA ALA A 44 1.57 0.12 -13.39
C ALA A 44 2.40 0.87 -14.46
N PHE A 45 2.36 2.19 -14.45
CA PHE A 45 3.05 3.05 -15.41
C PHE A 45 4.44 3.49 -14.92
N TYR A 46 4.55 3.94 -13.69
CA TYR A 46 5.78 4.49 -13.13
C TYR A 46 6.62 3.48 -12.33
N GLY A 47 6.07 2.31 -12.04
CA GLY A 47 6.73 1.32 -11.16
C GLY A 47 6.54 1.64 -9.69
N ILE A 48 7.59 2.04 -8.99
CA ILE A 48 7.57 2.48 -7.60
C ILE A 48 7.74 4.00 -7.55
N LEU A 49 6.86 4.65 -6.79
CA LEU A 49 6.91 6.07 -6.53
C LEU A 49 7.05 6.33 -5.03
N LYS A 50 7.86 7.33 -4.70
CA LYS A 50 7.83 7.99 -3.39
C LYS A 50 6.73 9.06 -3.37
N PRO A 51 6.23 9.47 -2.20
CA PRO A 51 5.14 10.44 -2.08
C PRO A 51 5.29 11.73 -2.89
N MET A 52 6.50 12.29 -2.92
CA MET A 52 6.79 13.57 -3.58
C MET A 52 7.29 13.43 -5.02
N ASP A 53 7.35 12.22 -5.58
CA ASP A 53 7.69 12.04 -6.98
C ASP A 53 6.62 12.69 -7.86
N GLY A 54 7.07 13.43 -8.87
CA GLY A 54 6.17 14.13 -9.79
C GLY A 54 5.53 13.19 -10.80
N VAL A 55 4.21 13.22 -10.90
CA VAL A 55 3.44 12.42 -11.85
C VAL A 55 2.53 13.27 -12.72
N THR A 56 2.21 12.76 -13.90
CA THR A 56 1.15 13.27 -14.78
C THR A 56 -0.04 12.31 -14.78
N PRO A 57 -1.25 12.78 -15.07
CA PRO A 57 -2.43 11.90 -15.18
C PRO A 57 -2.21 10.79 -16.21
N TYR A 58 -2.53 9.56 -15.80
CA TYR A 58 -2.51 8.38 -16.66
C TYR A 58 -3.61 7.41 -16.23
N ARG A 59 -3.92 6.43 -17.08
CA ARG A 59 -4.83 5.33 -16.74
C ARG A 59 -4.22 4.02 -17.23
N LEU A 60 -3.60 3.29 -16.32
CA LEU A 60 -3.05 1.96 -16.56
C LEU A 60 -3.14 1.15 -15.27
N GLU A 61 -3.68 -0.06 -15.35
CA GLU A 61 -3.79 -1.03 -14.25
C GLU A 61 -2.74 -2.12 -14.45
N MET A 62 -2.21 -2.71 -13.37
CA MET A 62 -1.14 -3.70 -13.45
C MET A 62 -1.56 -4.97 -14.18
N GLN A 63 -2.84 -5.33 -14.12
CA GLN A 63 -3.42 -6.48 -14.83
C GLN A 63 -3.91 -6.16 -16.26
N ALA A 64 -3.61 -4.97 -16.78
CA ALA A 64 -3.96 -4.63 -18.16
C ALA A 64 -3.35 -5.64 -19.15
N LYS A 65 -4.14 -6.03 -20.14
CA LYS A 65 -3.72 -6.97 -21.17
C LYS A 65 -2.90 -6.23 -22.24
N VAL A 66 -1.68 -5.86 -21.87
CA VAL A 66 -0.74 -5.13 -22.74
C VAL A 66 0.64 -5.78 -22.64
N GLY A 67 1.27 -6.01 -23.79
CA GLY A 67 2.67 -6.43 -23.88
C GLY A 67 3.57 -5.23 -24.17
N ILE A 68 4.81 -5.27 -23.69
CA ILE A 68 5.80 -4.22 -23.92
C ILE A 68 7.14 -4.90 -24.30
N GLY A 69 7.60 -4.65 -25.51
CA GLY A 69 8.75 -5.39 -26.05
C GLY A 69 8.48 -6.90 -26.07
N ASP A 70 9.37 -7.68 -25.48
CA ASP A 70 9.23 -9.15 -25.37
C ASP A 70 8.34 -9.60 -24.20
N ALA A 71 7.99 -8.69 -23.28
CA ALA A 71 7.15 -9.02 -22.14
C ALA A 71 5.67 -9.10 -22.53
N LYS A 72 5.00 -10.19 -22.14
CA LYS A 72 3.59 -10.46 -22.48
C LYS A 72 2.59 -9.66 -21.67
N ASN A 73 3.02 -9.10 -20.53
CA ASN A 73 2.20 -8.34 -19.59
C ASN A 73 3.09 -7.47 -18.70
N LEU A 74 2.46 -6.58 -17.92
CA LEU A 74 3.18 -5.65 -17.04
C LEU A 74 3.91 -6.35 -15.87
N TYR A 75 3.45 -7.52 -15.41
CA TYR A 75 4.17 -8.28 -14.39
C TYR A 75 5.52 -8.82 -14.91
N GLU A 76 5.57 -9.25 -16.17
CA GLU A 76 6.81 -9.67 -16.84
C GLU A 76 7.69 -8.47 -17.15
N TYR A 77 7.10 -7.36 -17.62
CA TYR A 77 7.82 -6.12 -17.93
C TYR A 77 8.57 -5.57 -16.72
N TRP A 78 7.87 -5.43 -15.59
CA TRP A 78 8.46 -4.92 -14.37
C TRP A 78 9.40 -5.93 -13.70
N GLY A 79 9.07 -7.22 -13.78
CA GLY A 79 9.87 -8.30 -13.21
C GLY A 79 10.26 -8.03 -11.76
N GLU A 80 11.53 -8.24 -11.44
CA GLU A 80 12.10 -8.06 -10.10
C GLU A 80 12.37 -6.57 -9.74
N LEU A 81 12.30 -5.67 -10.71
CA LEU A 81 12.66 -4.26 -10.52
C LEU A 81 11.85 -3.60 -9.39
N LEU A 82 10.55 -3.93 -9.29
CA LEU A 82 9.69 -3.35 -8.26
C LEU A 82 10.11 -3.81 -6.86
N TYR A 83 10.42 -5.10 -6.68
CA TYR A 83 10.93 -5.62 -5.42
C TYR A 83 12.23 -4.95 -5.01
N ARG A 84 13.20 -4.85 -5.92
CA ARG A 84 14.49 -4.19 -5.67
C ARG A 84 14.36 -2.72 -5.32
N SER A 85 13.31 -2.06 -5.81
CA SER A 85 13.04 -0.65 -5.52
C SER A 85 12.29 -0.42 -4.20
N VAL A 86 11.70 -1.46 -3.62
CA VAL A 86 10.94 -1.39 -2.36
C VAL A 86 11.79 -1.82 -1.18
N ILE A 87 12.61 -2.86 -1.36
CA ILE A 87 13.40 -3.44 -0.27
C ILE A 87 14.54 -2.51 0.12
N ASP A 88 14.77 -2.36 1.41
CA ASP A 88 15.87 -1.61 2.02
C ASP A 88 16.62 -2.45 3.05
N ASP A 89 17.53 -1.83 3.80
CA ASP A 89 18.38 -2.52 4.79
C ASP A 89 17.58 -3.10 5.96
N SER A 90 16.37 -2.57 6.26
CA SER A 90 15.49 -3.11 7.30
C SER A 90 14.92 -4.48 6.94
N ARG A 91 14.83 -4.79 5.66
CA ARG A 91 14.21 -6.01 5.12
C ARG A 91 12.76 -6.20 5.55
N ILE A 92 12.06 -5.12 5.94
CA ILE A 92 10.67 -5.15 6.43
C ILE A 92 9.75 -4.46 5.41
N ILE A 93 8.72 -5.15 4.97
CA ILE A 93 7.69 -4.60 4.08
C ILE A 93 6.32 -4.78 4.74
N ILE A 94 5.60 -3.68 4.94
CA ILE A 94 4.19 -3.68 5.35
C ILE A 94 3.32 -3.57 4.10
N ASN A 95 2.64 -4.65 3.76
CA ASN A 95 1.81 -4.70 2.57
C ASN A 95 0.39 -4.18 2.83
N LEU A 96 0.10 -3.01 2.28
CA LEU A 96 -1.22 -2.40 2.21
C LEU A 96 -1.78 -2.36 0.78
N ALA A 97 -1.05 -2.93 -0.18
CA ALA A 97 -1.47 -2.97 -1.57
C ALA A 97 -2.60 -4.00 -1.81
N SER A 98 -3.32 -3.83 -2.91
CA SER A 98 -4.25 -4.87 -3.37
C SER A 98 -3.49 -6.08 -3.90
N LYS A 99 -4.17 -7.24 -3.97
CA LYS A 99 -3.58 -8.48 -4.50
C LYS A 99 -3.06 -8.33 -5.94
N GLU A 100 -3.64 -7.44 -6.71
CA GLU A 100 -3.18 -7.09 -8.05
C GLU A 100 -1.74 -6.57 -8.04
N TYR A 101 -1.43 -5.66 -7.10
CA TYR A 101 -0.12 -5.02 -7.01
C TYR A 101 0.86 -5.78 -6.12
N SER A 102 0.39 -6.40 -5.02
CA SER A 102 1.28 -7.14 -4.10
C SER A 102 2.00 -8.30 -4.76
N LYS A 103 1.38 -8.95 -5.77
CA LYS A 103 1.99 -10.01 -6.58
C LYS A 103 3.33 -9.61 -7.22
N CYS A 104 3.50 -8.33 -7.54
CA CYS A 104 4.74 -7.81 -8.13
C CYS A 104 5.93 -7.91 -7.17
N ILE A 105 5.66 -7.92 -5.87
CA ILE A 105 6.66 -8.00 -4.80
C ILE A 105 6.76 -9.42 -4.26
N GLU A 106 5.62 -10.04 -3.93
CA GLU A 106 5.52 -11.35 -3.29
C GLU A 106 6.34 -12.44 -3.99
N LYS A 107 6.37 -12.40 -5.34
CA LYS A 107 7.08 -13.38 -6.17
C LYS A 107 8.61 -13.39 -5.94
N TYR A 108 9.18 -12.28 -5.51
CA TYR A 108 10.63 -12.06 -5.41
C TYR A 108 11.14 -11.99 -3.96
N LEU A 109 10.25 -12.18 -2.98
CA LEU A 109 10.62 -12.24 -1.58
C LEU A 109 11.60 -13.38 -1.30
N THR A 110 12.54 -13.13 -0.40
CA THR A 110 13.53 -14.07 0.07
C THR A 110 13.28 -14.46 1.53
N SER A 111 13.98 -15.44 2.05
CA SER A 111 13.89 -15.85 3.46
C SER A 111 14.41 -14.78 4.45
N GLN A 112 15.09 -13.74 3.95
CA GLN A 112 15.57 -12.63 4.76
C GLN A 112 14.51 -11.51 4.92
N ASP A 113 13.45 -11.54 4.10
CA ASP A 113 12.44 -10.50 4.09
C ASP A 113 11.35 -10.79 5.12
N ARG A 114 11.03 -9.80 5.91
CA ARG A 114 9.85 -9.78 6.75
C ARG A 114 8.72 -9.05 6.02
N TYR A 115 7.84 -9.82 5.39
CA TYR A 115 6.69 -9.30 4.65
C TYR A 115 5.41 -9.50 5.44
N ILE A 116 4.79 -8.40 5.88
CA ILE A 116 3.60 -8.42 6.72
C ILE A 116 2.41 -7.89 5.91
N THR A 117 1.47 -8.75 5.60
CA THR A 117 0.23 -8.35 4.93
C THR A 117 -0.80 -7.89 5.95
N ILE A 118 -1.36 -6.69 5.74
CA ILE A 118 -2.45 -6.17 6.55
C ILE A 118 -3.78 -6.57 5.93
N VAL A 119 -4.56 -7.37 6.67
CA VAL A 119 -5.86 -7.87 6.24
C VAL A 119 -6.97 -7.14 7.01
N PHE A 120 -7.88 -6.53 6.26
CA PHE A 120 -9.09 -5.91 6.80
C PHE A 120 -10.31 -6.74 6.44
N CYS A 121 -11.00 -7.25 7.44
CA CYS A 121 -12.16 -8.13 7.28
C CYS A 121 -13.32 -7.73 8.21
N GLU A 122 -14.45 -8.32 7.97
CA GLU A 122 -15.62 -8.28 8.88
C GLU A 122 -16.27 -9.65 8.93
N LEU A 123 -16.97 -9.93 10.01
CA LEU A 123 -17.72 -11.17 10.16
C LEU A 123 -19.02 -11.07 9.36
N SER A 124 -19.28 -12.05 8.50
CA SER A 124 -20.54 -12.20 7.76
C SER A 124 -21.07 -13.62 7.99
N GLY A 125 -22.04 -13.76 8.91
CA GLY A 125 -22.35 -15.04 9.51
C GLY A 125 -21.13 -15.58 10.27
N ASP A 126 -20.74 -16.82 9.99
CA ASP A 126 -19.56 -17.45 10.61
C ASP A 126 -18.27 -17.31 9.77
N LYS A 127 -18.28 -16.47 8.73
CA LYS A 127 -17.13 -16.33 7.80
C LYS A 127 -16.55 -14.92 7.86
N LEU A 128 -15.21 -14.86 7.89
CA LEU A 128 -14.50 -13.61 7.69
C LEU A 128 -14.45 -13.27 6.19
N VAL A 129 -14.91 -12.08 5.84
CA VAL A 129 -14.93 -11.60 4.46
C VAL A 129 -14.28 -10.24 4.36
N THR A 130 -13.53 -10.01 3.29
CA THR A 130 -12.99 -8.70 2.95
C THR A 130 -13.98 -7.96 2.04
N LYS A 131 -14.57 -6.88 2.53
CA LYS A 131 -15.37 -5.98 1.68
C LYS A 131 -14.49 -4.92 1.05
N GLY A 132 -14.36 -4.97 -0.27
CA GLY A 132 -13.37 -4.20 -1.03
C GLY A 132 -13.37 -2.70 -0.75
N THR A 133 -14.52 -2.06 -0.64
CA THR A 133 -14.61 -0.61 -0.34
C THR A 133 -14.07 -0.30 1.05
N TYR A 134 -14.54 -1.01 2.08
CA TYR A 134 -14.09 -0.80 3.46
C TYR A 134 -12.60 -1.13 3.65
N ALA A 135 -12.11 -2.16 2.98
CA ALA A 135 -10.67 -2.48 3.00
C ALA A 135 -9.83 -1.37 2.36
N LYS A 136 -10.30 -0.74 1.26
CA LYS A 136 -9.61 0.42 0.66
C LYS A 136 -9.59 1.62 1.61
N MET A 137 -10.72 1.92 2.26
CA MET A 137 -10.81 2.97 3.28
C MET A 137 -9.81 2.72 4.42
N ALA A 138 -9.83 1.51 4.98
CA ALA A 138 -8.96 1.13 6.09
C ALA A 138 -7.47 1.15 5.73
N ARG A 139 -7.08 0.79 4.50
CA ARG A 139 -5.70 0.91 4.02
C ARG A 139 -5.21 2.35 4.03
N GLY A 140 -6.04 3.28 3.58
CA GLY A 140 -5.71 4.71 3.64
C GLY A 140 -5.56 5.22 5.07
N GLU A 141 -6.52 4.90 5.93
CA GLU A 141 -6.47 5.25 7.36
C GLU A 141 -5.29 4.59 8.09
N MET A 142 -4.88 3.39 7.70
CA MET A 142 -3.70 2.73 8.26
C MET A 142 -2.42 3.47 7.90
N VAL A 143 -2.25 3.91 6.64
CA VAL A 143 -1.09 4.74 6.25
C VAL A 143 -1.07 6.03 7.07
N ARG A 144 -2.22 6.67 7.21
CA ARG A 144 -2.38 7.88 8.02
C ARG A 144 -2.04 7.63 9.49
N PHE A 145 -2.56 6.57 10.09
CA PHE A 145 -2.27 6.18 11.47
C PHE A 145 -0.78 5.94 11.71
N ILE A 146 -0.12 5.22 10.79
CA ILE A 146 1.32 4.95 10.85
C ILE A 146 2.11 6.25 10.82
N ALA A 147 1.79 7.18 9.90
CA ALA A 147 2.46 8.46 9.77
C ALA A 147 2.22 9.39 10.97
N GLU A 148 0.97 9.49 11.46
CA GLU A 148 0.62 10.34 12.60
C GLU A 148 1.28 9.89 13.92
N ASN A 149 1.56 8.59 14.06
CA ASN A 149 2.20 8.03 15.24
C ASN A 149 3.71 7.74 15.05
N ASN A 150 4.27 8.11 13.90
CA ASN A 150 5.68 7.92 13.55
C ASN A 150 6.15 6.48 13.85
N ILE A 151 5.40 5.48 13.38
CA ILE A 151 5.59 4.07 13.75
C ILE A 151 6.79 3.48 13.02
N GLU A 152 7.83 3.11 13.78
CA GLU A 152 9.03 2.43 13.28
C GLU A 152 8.97 0.91 13.55
N ASN A 153 8.31 0.49 14.63
CA ASN A 153 8.17 -0.92 14.96
C ASN A 153 6.82 -1.46 14.44
N PRO A 154 6.81 -2.47 13.54
CA PRO A 154 5.58 -3.05 13.00
C PRO A 154 4.58 -3.55 14.03
N VAL A 155 5.03 -3.94 15.22
CA VAL A 155 4.15 -4.38 16.32
C VAL A 155 3.19 -3.26 16.76
N GLU A 156 3.58 -2.01 16.63
CA GLU A 156 2.74 -0.87 17.02
C GLU A 156 1.55 -0.66 16.08
N ILE A 157 1.62 -1.19 14.85
CA ILE A 157 0.49 -1.20 13.91
C ILE A 157 -0.73 -1.92 14.51
N GLN A 158 -0.51 -2.90 15.40
CA GLN A 158 -1.56 -3.64 16.08
C GLN A 158 -2.47 -2.76 16.95
N LYS A 159 -2.04 -1.54 17.29
CA LYS A 159 -2.84 -0.54 18.04
C LYS A 159 -3.88 0.19 17.19
N PHE A 160 -3.92 -0.08 15.87
CA PHE A 160 -4.89 0.57 14.97
C PHE A 160 -6.33 0.21 15.36
N ASP A 161 -7.17 1.24 15.59
CA ASP A 161 -8.55 1.11 16.05
C ASP A 161 -9.55 1.99 15.29
N ARG A 162 -9.20 2.42 14.05
CA ARG A 162 -10.02 3.33 13.25
C ARG A 162 -11.07 2.61 12.43
N LEU A 163 -12.13 3.33 12.05
CA LEU A 163 -13.25 2.84 11.23
C LEU A 163 -13.96 1.60 11.81
N GLY A 164 -13.85 1.38 13.13
CA GLY A 164 -14.43 0.23 13.83
C GLY A 164 -13.62 -1.06 13.71
N TYR A 165 -12.41 -1.00 13.11
CA TYR A 165 -11.47 -2.12 13.07
C TYR A 165 -10.73 -2.26 14.39
N SER A 166 -10.41 -3.51 14.77
CA SER A 166 -9.52 -3.86 15.86
C SER A 166 -8.67 -5.07 15.51
N PHE A 167 -7.45 -5.12 16.04
CA PHE A 167 -6.53 -6.22 15.82
C PHE A 167 -7.04 -7.53 16.42
N ARG A 168 -6.85 -8.64 15.69
CA ARG A 168 -7.26 -9.99 16.11
C ARG A 168 -6.03 -10.88 16.26
N TYR A 169 -5.58 -11.05 17.51
CA TYR A 169 -4.44 -11.90 17.85
C TYR A 169 -4.63 -13.35 17.43
N ASP A 170 -5.83 -13.87 17.64
CA ASP A 170 -6.21 -15.26 17.36
C ASP A 170 -6.26 -15.61 15.87
N LEU A 171 -6.30 -14.58 14.99
CA LEU A 171 -6.36 -14.73 13.54
C LEU A 171 -5.08 -14.26 12.84
N SER A 172 -4.15 -13.69 13.58
CA SER A 172 -2.92 -13.09 13.04
C SER A 172 -1.72 -14.02 13.19
N SER A 173 -0.69 -13.74 12.41
CA SER A 173 0.61 -14.41 12.44
C SER A 173 1.75 -13.37 12.30
N ASP A 174 3.00 -13.83 12.26
CA ASP A 174 4.16 -12.97 12.03
C ASP A 174 4.18 -12.33 10.63
N SER A 175 3.47 -12.93 9.66
CA SER A 175 3.40 -12.48 8.27
C SER A 175 2.04 -11.91 7.85
N GLU A 176 1.04 -11.98 8.74
CA GLU A 176 -0.31 -11.49 8.44
C GLU A 176 -0.93 -10.88 9.69
N TYR A 177 -1.27 -9.59 9.64
CA TYR A 177 -1.98 -8.88 10.70
C TYR A 177 -3.43 -8.70 10.30
N VAL A 178 -4.34 -9.34 11.03
CA VAL A 178 -5.78 -9.32 10.76
C VAL A 178 -6.47 -8.30 11.64
N PHE A 179 -7.22 -7.41 11.00
CA PHE A 179 -8.08 -6.43 11.64
C PHE A 179 -9.53 -6.73 11.30
N GLU A 180 -10.34 -6.98 12.32
CA GLU A 180 -11.76 -7.23 12.18
C GLU A 180 -12.56 -5.97 12.47
N ARG A 181 -13.50 -5.65 11.58
CA ARG A 181 -14.45 -4.57 11.77
C ARG A 181 -15.69 -5.06 12.49
N LYS A 182 -16.00 -4.44 13.61
CA LYS A 182 -17.28 -4.65 14.31
C LYS A 182 -18.34 -3.75 13.66
N ILE A 183 -19.34 -4.38 13.06
CA ILE A 183 -20.54 -3.70 12.57
C ILE A 183 -21.43 -3.44 13.79
N LYS A 184 -21.70 -2.15 14.06
CA LYS A 184 -22.70 -1.77 15.09
C LYS A 184 -24.09 -1.99 14.57
#